data_30e41b6f2a549689a43020720d116d38
#
_entry.id   30e41b6f2a549689a43020720d116d38
#
_cell.length_a   1.000
_cell.length_b   1.000
_cell.length_c   1.000
_cell.angle_alpha   90.00
_cell.angle_beta   90.00
_cell.angle_gamma   90.00
#
_symmetry.space_group_name_H-M   'P 1'
#
loop_
_entity.id
_entity.type
_entity.pdbx_description
1 polymer ?
#
loop_
_entity_poly.entity_id
_entity_poly.type
_entity_poly.pdbx_seq_one_letter_code
_entity_poly.pdbx_strand_id
1 'polypeptide(L)'
;VIALGVSMAKGGDIIALGKSLGVEAKTIQAARPVGIEMSQIQDQPQAVSRSVGEFVRVLVEAIVVVLAVSFIALGFHTKPLRIDIWPGLVVGITIPLVLAITFVTMFYWGVGLHKISLGALIIALGLLVDDAIIAVEMMVRKLEEGFDKARAATFAYEATAMPMLTGTLITAVGF
;
A
#
# COMPACT_ATOMS: atom_id res chain seq x y z
N VAL A 1 14.44 -30.41 -26.44
CA VAL A 1 13.80 -29.17 -26.01
C VAL A 1 14.90 -28.12 -25.94
N ILE A 2 14.70 -26.97 -26.62
CA ILE A 2 15.62 -25.83 -26.56
C ILE A 2 14.92 -24.73 -25.76
N ALA A 3 15.54 -24.23 -24.73
CA ALA A 3 15.04 -23.12 -23.94
C ALA A 3 15.83 -21.84 -24.26
N LEU A 4 15.12 -20.75 -24.53
CA LEU A 4 15.69 -19.43 -24.71
C LEU A 4 15.37 -18.59 -23.49
N GLY A 5 16.40 -18.11 -22.78
CA GLY A 5 16.27 -17.21 -21.64
C GLY A 5 16.57 -15.77 -22.07
N VAL A 6 15.61 -14.86 -21.85
CA VAL A 6 15.83 -13.43 -22.07
C VAL A 6 15.86 -12.76 -20.70
N SER A 7 16.94 -12.07 -20.38
CA SER A 7 17.11 -11.33 -19.15
C SER A 7 17.15 -9.83 -19.39
N MET A 8 16.66 -9.07 -18.43
CA MET A 8 16.66 -7.61 -18.49
C MET A 8 18.00 -7.03 -18.08
N ALA A 9 18.47 -6.00 -18.78
CA ALA A 9 19.61 -5.21 -18.36
C ALA A 9 19.32 -4.42 -17.07
N LYS A 10 20.34 -4.13 -16.27
CA LYS A 10 20.18 -3.31 -15.04
C LYS A 10 19.53 -1.96 -15.39
N GLY A 11 18.47 -1.63 -14.65
CA GLY A 11 17.74 -0.37 -14.84
C GLY A 11 16.70 -0.37 -15.97
N GLY A 12 16.46 -1.51 -16.64
CA GLY A 12 15.43 -1.63 -17.66
C GLY A 12 14.02 -1.77 -17.09
N ASP A 13 13.01 -1.54 -17.93
CA ASP A 13 11.61 -1.75 -17.61
C ASP A 13 11.18 -3.16 -18.05
N ILE A 14 10.87 -4.02 -17.05
CA ILE A 14 10.45 -5.42 -17.29
C ILE A 14 9.11 -5.50 -18.02
N ILE A 15 8.21 -4.54 -17.83
CA ILE A 15 6.88 -4.52 -18.48
C ILE A 15 7.02 -4.14 -19.95
N ALA A 16 7.86 -3.16 -20.24
CA ALA A 16 8.17 -2.77 -21.61
C ALA A 16 8.87 -3.92 -22.36
N LEU A 17 9.84 -4.57 -21.72
CA LEU A 17 10.51 -5.75 -22.27
C LEU A 17 9.51 -6.89 -22.57
N GLY A 18 8.57 -7.15 -21.65
CA GLY A 18 7.56 -8.19 -21.86
C GLY A 18 6.64 -7.91 -23.03
N LYS A 19 6.25 -6.66 -23.24
CA LYS A 19 5.45 -6.25 -24.41
C LYS A 19 6.22 -6.48 -25.72
N SER A 20 7.49 -6.06 -25.76
CA SER A 20 8.34 -6.23 -26.94
C SER A 20 8.58 -7.71 -27.26
N LEU A 21 8.88 -8.52 -26.23
CA LEU A 21 9.05 -9.97 -26.38
C LEU A 21 7.76 -10.65 -26.84
N GLY A 22 6.60 -10.23 -26.37
CA GLY A 22 5.31 -10.79 -26.78
C GLY A 22 5.00 -10.52 -28.25
N VAL A 23 5.39 -9.35 -28.77
CA VAL A 23 5.26 -9.02 -30.20
C VAL A 23 6.24 -9.85 -31.03
N GLU A 24 7.50 -9.91 -30.63
CA GLU A 24 8.54 -10.66 -31.36
C GLU A 24 8.26 -12.18 -31.34
N ALA A 25 7.82 -12.71 -30.22
CA ALA A 25 7.42 -14.12 -30.11
C ALA A 25 6.30 -14.47 -31.10
N LYS A 26 5.31 -13.60 -31.29
CA LYS A 26 4.25 -13.83 -32.29
C LYS A 26 4.79 -13.81 -33.72
N THR A 27 5.71 -12.91 -34.02
CA THR A 27 6.36 -12.80 -35.32
C THR A 27 7.17 -14.06 -35.62
N ILE A 28 7.97 -14.52 -34.67
CA ILE A 28 8.73 -15.76 -34.79
C ILE A 28 7.78 -16.96 -34.89
N GLN A 29 6.67 -16.96 -34.16
CA GLN A 29 5.67 -18.02 -34.21
C GLN A 29 5.02 -18.16 -35.59
N ALA A 30 4.78 -17.05 -36.26
CA ALA A 30 4.22 -17.01 -37.60
C ALA A 30 5.21 -17.49 -38.69
N ALA A 31 6.51 -17.31 -38.49
CA ALA A 31 7.57 -17.64 -39.43
C ALA A 31 8.11 -19.09 -39.27
N ARG A 32 7.61 -19.85 -38.31
CA ARG A 32 8.14 -21.20 -37.98
C ARG A 32 7.68 -22.28 -38.98
N PRO A 33 8.54 -23.32 -39.22
CA PRO A 33 8.14 -24.51 -39.91
C PRO A 33 7.07 -25.32 -39.12
N VAL A 34 6.25 -26.05 -39.84
CA VAL A 34 5.24 -26.95 -39.24
C VAL A 34 5.93 -28.02 -38.36
N GLY A 35 5.46 -28.16 -37.12
CA GLY A 35 5.97 -29.17 -36.19
C GLY A 35 6.84 -28.61 -35.03
N ILE A 36 7.13 -27.30 -34.99
CA ILE A 36 7.83 -26.69 -33.86
C ILE A 36 6.84 -25.89 -33.04
N GLU A 37 6.62 -26.28 -31.80
CA GLU A 37 5.82 -25.51 -30.81
C GLU A 37 6.72 -24.65 -29.93
N MET A 38 6.31 -23.39 -29.73
CA MET A 38 6.97 -22.46 -28.81
C MET A 38 5.99 -22.12 -27.68
N SER A 39 6.32 -22.55 -26.50
CA SER A 39 5.54 -22.26 -25.29
C SER A 39 6.32 -21.36 -24.36
N GLN A 40 5.64 -20.40 -23.73
CA GLN A 40 6.23 -19.54 -22.72
C GLN A 40 6.23 -20.30 -21.39
N ILE A 41 7.41 -20.54 -20.84
CA ILE A 41 7.59 -21.30 -19.59
C ILE A 41 7.47 -20.35 -18.38
N GLN A 42 7.99 -19.13 -18.52
CA GLN A 42 7.95 -18.13 -17.44
C GLN A 42 7.66 -16.75 -18.01
N ASP A 43 6.70 -16.06 -17.39
CA ASP A 43 6.30 -14.68 -17.71
C ASP A 43 6.53 -13.78 -16.49
N GLN A 44 7.75 -13.27 -16.35
CA GLN A 44 8.12 -12.36 -15.26
C GLN A 44 7.38 -11.03 -15.35
N PRO A 45 7.21 -10.39 -16.51
CA PRO A 45 6.39 -9.18 -16.68
C PRO A 45 4.97 -9.32 -16.15
N GLN A 46 4.31 -10.43 -16.45
CA GLN A 46 2.97 -10.70 -15.95
C GLN A 46 2.94 -10.90 -14.44
N ALA A 47 3.94 -11.59 -13.88
CA ALA A 47 4.08 -11.76 -12.44
C ALA A 47 4.25 -10.43 -11.70
N VAL A 48 5.05 -9.50 -12.23
CA VAL A 48 5.23 -8.15 -11.68
C VAL A 48 3.94 -7.34 -11.78
N SER A 49 3.31 -7.32 -12.96
CA SER A 49 2.04 -6.60 -13.16
C SER A 49 0.94 -7.09 -12.20
N ARG A 50 0.85 -8.41 -11.98
CA ARG A 50 -0.10 -9.00 -11.03
C ARG A 50 0.21 -8.57 -9.59
N SER A 51 1.48 -8.59 -9.18
CA SER A 51 1.88 -8.19 -7.82
C SER A 51 1.61 -6.71 -7.55
N VAL A 52 1.86 -5.83 -8.52
CA VAL A 52 1.53 -4.40 -8.42
C VAL A 52 0.01 -4.21 -8.37
N GLY A 53 -0.74 -4.91 -9.21
CA GLY A 53 -2.20 -4.86 -9.21
C GLY A 53 -2.81 -5.33 -7.88
N GLU A 54 -2.25 -6.39 -7.30
CA GLU A 54 -2.65 -6.92 -6.00
C GLU A 54 -2.36 -5.92 -4.87
N PHE A 55 -1.19 -5.27 -4.89
CA PHE A 55 -0.84 -4.21 -3.95
C PHE A 55 -1.83 -3.03 -4.02
N VAL A 56 -2.12 -2.51 -5.22
CA VAL A 56 -3.07 -1.41 -5.40
C VAL A 56 -4.47 -1.79 -4.92
N ARG A 57 -4.90 -3.03 -5.19
CA ARG A 57 -6.20 -3.53 -4.72
C ARG A 57 -6.26 -3.56 -3.19
N VAL A 58 -5.26 -4.13 -2.53
CA VAL A 58 -5.19 -4.19 -1.06
C VAL A 58 -5.13 -2.79 -0.45
N LEU A 59 -4.40 -1.86 -1.08
CA LEU A 59 -4.36 -0.47 -0.67
C LEU A 59 -5.75 0.19 -0.70
N VAL A 60 -6.46 0.05 -1.81
CA VAL A 60 -7.83 0.59 -1.95
C VAL A 60 -8.77 -0.05 -0.94
N GLU A 61 -8.70 -1.38 -0.79
CA GLU A 61 -9.50 -2.13 0.18
C GLU A 61 -9.23 -1.65 1.62
N ALA A 62 -7.97 -1.46 2.00
CA ALA A 62 -7.59 -0.92 3.30
C ALA A 62 -8.18 0.47 3.53
N ILE A 63 -8.07 1.38 2.56
CA ILE A 63 -8.65 2.73 2.65
C ILE A 63 -10.17 2.65 2.84
N VAL A 64 -10.86 1.80 2.07
CA VAL A 64 -12.32 1.64 2.16
C VAL A 64 -12.72 1.08 3.54
N VAL A 65 -12.01 0.06 4.03
CA VAL A 65 -12.27 -0.53 5.36
C VAL A 65 -12.06 0.51 6.46
N VAL A 66 -10.98 1.26 6.41
CA VAL A 66 -10.69 2.32 7.39
C VAL A 66 -11.76 3.39 7.39
N LEU A 67 -12.17 3.86 6.21
CA LEU A 67 -13.27 4.82 6.09
C LEU A 67 -14.58 4.24 6.65
N ALA A 68 -14.89 2.99 6.36
CA ALA A 68 -16.10 2.32 6.86
C ALA A 68 -16.05 2.17 8.39
N VAL A 69 -14.94 1.71 8.95
CA VAL A 69 -14.77 1.58 10.41
C VAL A 69 -14.82 2.93 11.10
N SER A 70 -14.15 3.94 10.56
CA SER A 70 -14.22 5.32 11.08
C SER A 70 -15.65 5.86 11.04
N PHE A 71 -16.38 5.55 9.98
CA PHE A 71 -17.80 5.95 9.85
C PHE A 71 -18.68 5.26 10.88
N ILE A 72 -18.45 3.98 11.15
CA ILE A 72 -19.22 3.20 12.14
C ILE A 72 -18.84 3.64 13.55
N ALA A 73 -17.56 3.74 13.87
CA ALA A 73 -17.07 4.08 15.20
C ALA A 73 -17.45 5.50 15.64
N LEU A 74 -17.43 6.46 14.71
CA LEU A 74 -17.70 7.87 14.98
C LEU A 74 -19.14 8.27 14.64
N GLY A 75 -19.85 7.49 13.79
CA GLY A 75 -21.22 7.76 13.36
C GLY A 75 -22.31 7.29 14.35
N PHE A 76 -21.98 6.42 15.30
CA PHE A 76 -22.95 5.86 16.26
C PHE A 76 -23.07 6.65 17.58
N HIS A 77 -22.65 7.90 17.65
CA HIS A 77 -22.85 8.70 18.85
C HIS A 77 -24.30 9.24 18.91
N THR A 78 -24.95 8.84 19.96
CA THR A 78 -26.34 9.11 20.33
C THR A 78 -26.56 10.55 20.79
N LYS A 79 -26.45 11.59 19.93
CA LYS A 79 -27.16 12.90 20.06
C LYS A 79 -26.39 14.02 19.31
N PRO A 80 -27.01 14.75 18.39
CA PRO A 80 -27.84 14.35 17.24
C PRO A 80 -26.96 13.87 16.10
N LEU A 81 -27.52 13.07 15.17
CA LEU A 81 -26.86 12.53 13.98
C LEU A 81 -26.10 13.61 13.16
N ARG A 82 -24.89 13.94 13.57
CA ARG A 82 -23.92 14.65 12.74
C ARG A 82 -22.89 13.63 12.31
N ILE A 83 -23.01 13.20 11.08
CA ILE A 83 -22.03 12.35 10.43
C ILE A 83 -20.82 13.25 10.15
N ASP A 84 -19.85 13.25 11.07
CA ASP A 84 -18.58 13.95 10.85
C ASP A 84 -17.66 13.06 9.99
N ILE A 85 -17.63 13.37 8.69
CA ILE A 85 -16.77 12.67 7.70
C ILE A 85 -15.30 13.06 7.88
N TRP A 86 -15.02 14.18 8.55
CA TRP A 86 -13.68 14.75 8.67
C TRP A 86 -12.63 13.81 9.28
N PRO A 87 -12.89 13.09 10.37
CA PRO A 87 -11.89 12.19 10.94
C PRO A 87 -11.49 11.06 10.00
N GLY A 88 -12.48 10.44 9.33
CA GLY A 88 -12.22 9.40 8.34
C GLY A 88 -11.45 9.93 7.13
N LEU A 89 -11.74 11.15 6.68
CA LEU A 89 -11.02 11.79 5.59
C LEU A 89 -9.55 12.05 5.95
N VAL A 90 -9.26 12.48 7.17
CA VAL A 90 -7.89 12.70 7.65
C VAL A 90 -7.09 11.40 7.60
N VAL A 91 -7.64 10.31 8.14
CA VAL A 91 -6.98 8.99 8.09
C VAL A 91 -6.83 8.52 6.63
N GLY A 92 -7.87 8.67 5.81
CA GLY A 92 -7.85 8.28 4.40
C GLY A 92 -6.81 9.02 3.55
N ILE A 93 -6.48 10.26 3.86
CA ILE A 93 -5.43 11.03 3.18
C ILE A 93 -4.04 10.70 3.76
N THR A 94 -3.94 10.41 5.05
CA THR A 94 -2.67 10.10 5.70
C THR A 94 -2.03 8.83 5.13
N ILE A 95 -2.84 7.81 4.81
CA ILE A 95 -2.35 6.54 4.26
C ILE A 95 -1.58 6.73 2.93
N PRO A 96 -2.17 7.32 1.88
CA PRO A 96 -1.45 7.52 0.63
C PRO A 96 -0.27 8.49 0.78
N LEU A 97 -0.35 9.46 1.69
CA LEU A 97 0.76 10.38 1.97
C LEU A 97 1.96 9.64 2.54
N VAL A 98 1.76 8.80 3.55
CA VAL A 98 2.86 8.00 4.16
C VAL A 98 3.42 7.02 3.15
N LEU A 99 2.59 6.38 2.32
CA LEU A 99 3.07 5.53 1.23
C LEU A 99 3.92 6.30 0.23
N ALA A 100 3.51 7.51 -0.15
CA ALA A 100 4.30 8.34 -1.04
C ALA A 100 5.69 8.66 -0.45
N ILE A 101 5.74 9.01 0.86
CA ILE A 101 7.01 9.23 1.57
C ILE A 101 7.85 7.95 1.58
N THR A 102 7.23 6.80 1.82
CA THR A 102 7.91 5.50 1.83
C THR A 102 8.49 5.18 0.45
N PHE A 103 7.75 5.38 -0.64
CA PHE A 103 8.26 5.18 -1.99
C PHE A 103 9.43 6.11 -2.34
N VAL A 104 9.34 7.38 -1.92
CA VAL A 104 10.44 8.33 -2.09
C VAL A 104 11.68 7.86 -1.33
N THR A 105 11.52 7.40 -0.08
CA THR A 105 12.61 6.87 0.73
C THR A 105 13.23 5.61 0.11
N MET A 106 12.40 4.68 -0.37
CA MET A 106 12.86 3.49 -1.10
C MET A 106 13.65 3.85 -2.36
N PHE A 107 13.19 4.86 -3.10
CA PHE A 107 13.89 5.35 -4.29
C PHE A 107 15.30 5.88 -3.92
N TYR A 108 15.43 6.70 -2.88
CA TYR A 108 16.71 7.22 -2.44
C TYR A 108 17.66 6.13 -1.93
N TRP A 109 17.15 5.08 -1.31
CA TRP A 109 17.94 3.95 -0.83
C TRP A 109 18.19 2.88 -1.88
N GLY A 110 17.68 3.05 -3.10
CA GLY A 110 17.83 2.09 -4.19
C GLY A 110 17.10 0.76 -3.95
N VAL A 111 16.11 0.76 -3.10
CA VAL A 111 15.29 -0.43 -2.83
C VAL A 111 14.25 -0.60 -3.96
N GLY A 112 14.41 -1.64 -4.76
CA GLY A 112 13.49 -1.94 -5.86
C GLY A 112 12.13 -2.47 -5.40
N LEU A 113 11.12 -2.27 -6.25
CA LEU A 113 9.79 -2.83 -6.06
C LEU A 113 9.79 -4.31 -6.49
N HIS A 114 9.92 -5.21 -5.52
CA HIS A 114 9.84 -6.66 -5.73
C HIS A 114 8.67 -7.22 -4.92
N LYS A 115 8.33 -8.48 -5.13
CA LYS A 115 7.24 -9.14 -4.39
C LYS A 115 7.42 -9.05 -2.87
N ILE A 116 8.66 -9.15 -2.39
CA ILE A 116 8.98 -9.07 -0.95
C ILE A 116 8.75 -7.66 -0.43
N SER A 117 9.24 -6.63 -1.12
CA SER A 117 9.04 -5.24 -0.71
C SER A 117 7.56 -4.81 -0.76
N LEU A 118 6.81 -5.28 -1.77
CA LEU A 118 5.36 -5.06 -1.84
C LEU A 118 4.62 -5.77 -0.70
N GLY A 119 5.01 -7.01 -0.37
CA GLY A 119 4.46 -7.74 0.77
C GLY A 119 4.73 -7.03 2.10
N ALA A 120 5.95 -6.55 2.31
CA ALA A 120 6.30 -5.76 3.49
C ALA A 120 5.50 -4.45 3.58
N LEU A 121 5.27 -3.77 2.46
CA LEU A 121 4.43 -2.56 2.40
C LEU A 121 2.97 -2.86 2.78
N ILE A 122 2.41 -3.99 2.35
CA ILE A 122 1.05 -4.41 2.72
C ILE A 122 0.95 -4.62 4.24
N ILE A 123 1.92 -5.30 4.84
CA ILE A 123 1.97 -5.52 6.30
C ILE A 123 2.12 -4.19 7.04
N ALA A 124 3.05 -3.34 6.61
CA ALA A 124 3.28 -2.02 7.20
C ALA A 124 2.04 -1.13 7.11
N LEU A 125 1.27 -1.24 6.01
CA LEU A 125 0.03 -0.50 5.84
C LEU A 125 -1.01 -0.87 6.93
N GLY A 126 -1.15 -2.16 7.24
CA GLY A 126 -2.04 -2.62 8.30
C GLY A 126 -1.67 -2.00 9.66
N LEU A 127 -0.40 -2.01 10.02
CA LEU A 127 0.10 -1.42 11.28
C LEU A 127 -0.08 0.12 11.31
N LEU A 128 0.17 0.80 10.18
CA LEU A 128 0.01 2.25 10.08
C LEU A 128 -1.42 2.72 10.31
N VAL A 129 -2.38 1.93 9.80
CA VAL A 129 -3.80 2.25 9.90
C VAL A 129 -4.26 2.26 11.36
N ASP A 130 -3.82 1.29 12.15
CA ASP A 130 -4.20 1.17 13.56
C ASP A 130 -3.72 2.38 14.37
N ASP A 131 -2.48 2.81 14.18
CA ASP A 131 -1.91 4.00 14.83
C ASP A 131 -2.69 5.27 14.45
N ALA A 132 -3.01 5.45 13.18
CA ALA A 132 -3.75 6.59 12.70
C ALA A 132 -5.17 6.67 13.29
N ILE A 133 -5.85 5.53 13.39
CA ILE A 133 -7.20 5.44 13.98
C ILE A 133 -7.17 5.84 15.46
N ILE A 134 -6.24 5.29 16.25
CA ILE A 134 -6.11 5.57 17.69
C ILE A 134 -5.91 7.08 17.93
N ALA A 135 -5.01 7.71 17.18
CA ALA A 135 -4.73 9.14 17.32
C ALA A 135 -5.95 10.01 16.99
N VAL A 136 -6.66 9.68 15.89
CA VAL A 136 -7.84 10.44 15.45
C VAL A 136 -9.01 10.21 16.40
N GLU A 137 -9.24 8.99 16.88
CA GLU A 137 -10.30 8.67 17.84
C GLU A 137 -10.09 9.43 19.16
N MET A 138 -8.88 9.47 19.68
CA MET A 138 -8.56 10.23 20.89
C MET A 138 -8.83 11.72 20.70
N MET A 139 -8.47 12.28 19.54
CA MET A 139 -8.73 13.69 19.23
C MET A 139 -10.23 13.97 19.15
N VAL A 140 -11.00 13.13 18.46
CA VAL A 140 -12.46 13.28 18.33
C VAL A 140 -13.13 13.19 19.68
N ARG A 141 -12.76 12.24 20.51
CA ARG A 141 -13.27 12.09 21.87
C ARG A 141 -13.06 13.34 22.71
N LYS A 142 -11.91 13.99 22.60
CA LYS A 142 -11.64 15.24 23.31
C LYS A 142 -12.42 16.45 22.75
N LEU A 143 -12.66 16.47 21.47
CA LEU A 143 -13.56 17.46 20.85
C LEU A 143 -15.00 17.33 21.36
N GLU A 144 -15.49 16.10 21.52
CA GLU A 144 -16.82 15.82 22.07
C GLU A 144 -16.94 16.19 23.57
N GLU A 145 -15.86 16.08 24.33
CA GLU A 145 -15.77 16.56 25.71
C GLU A 145 -15.77 18.11 25.81
N GLY A 146 -15.79 18.82 24.66
CA GLY A 146 -15.84 20.29 24.61
C GLY A 146 -14.47 20.98 24.61
N PHE A 147 -13.40 20.23 24.37
CA PHE A 147 -12.07 20.84 24.21
C PHE A 147 -11.97 21.60 22.89
N ASP A 148 -11.23 22.69 22.88
CA ASP A 148 -10.84 23.40 21.65
C ASP A 148 -9.98 22.50 20.76
N LYS A 149 -10.04 22.71 19.43
CA LYS A 149 -9.34 21.90 18.43
C LYS A 149 -7.84 21.76 18.71
N ALA A 150 -7.17 22.86 19.08
CA ALA A 150 -5.75 22.85 19.38
C ALA A 150 -5.45 22.00 20.63
N ARG A 151 -6.24 22.16 21.68
CA ARG A 151 -6.09 21.39 22.92
C ARG A 151 -6.40 19.91 22.73
N ALA A 152 -7.43 19.58 21.96
CA ALA A 152 -7.77 18.20 21.63
C ALA A 152 -6.64 17.51 20.87
N ALA A 153 -6.03 18.18 19.88
CA ALA A 153 -4.90 17.67 19.12
C ALA A 153 -3.65 17.48 19.99
N THR A 154 -3.32 18.47 20.84
CA THR A 154 -2.17 18.37 21.76
C THR A 154 -2.36 17.20 22.73
N PHE A 155 -3.54 17.09 23.32
CA PHE A 155 -3.82 16.00 24.25
C PHE A 155 -3.75 14.62 23.56
N ALA A 156 -4.32 14.49 22.36
CA ALA A 156 -4.24 13.25 21.61
C ALA A 156 -2.78 12.86 21.33
N TYR A 157 -1.96 13.82 20.91
CA TYR A 157 -0.53 13.58 20.69
C TYR A 157 0.19 13.17 21.97
N GLU A 158 0.05 13.90 23.08
CA GLU A 158 0.71 13.60 24.35
C GLU A 158 0.31 12.24 24.91
N ALA A 159 -0.97 11.86 24.77
CA ALA A 159 -1.48 10.59 25.28
C ALA A 159 -1.07 9.38 24.45
N THR A 160 -0.91 9.56 23.12
CA THR A 160 -0.72 8.41 22.20
C THR A 160 0.69 8.30 21.64
N ALA A 161 1.46 9.40 21.55
CA ALA A 161 2.74 9.39 20.84
C ALA A 161 3.77 8.42 21.42
N MET A 162 3.94 8.38 22.75
CA MET A 162 4.93 7.48 23.37
C MET A 162 4.53 6.01 23.31
N PRO A 163 3.29 5.59 23.65
CA PRO A 163 2.85 4.22 23.46
C PRO A 163 2.96 3.74 22.01
N MET A 164 2.56 4.56 21.05
CA MET A 164 2.63 4.24 19.62
C MET A 164 4.07 4.11 19.14
N LEU A 165 4.95 5.07 19.49
CA LEU A 165 6.36 5.01 19.15
C LEU A 165 7.02 3.73 19.72
N THR A 166 6.70 3.39 20.96
CA THR A 166 7.23 2.17 21.60
C THR A 166 6.75 0.92 20.89
N GLY A 167 5.45 0.84 20.56
CA GLY A 167 4.86 -0.26 19.81
C GLY A 167 5.49 -0.42 18.43
N THR A 168 5.63 0.67 17.69
CA THR A 168 6.23 0.69 16.36
C THR A 168 7.71 0.29 16.40
N LEU A 169 8.49 0.76 17.38
CA LEU A 169 9.89 0.36 17.55
C LEU A 169 10.03 -1.13 17.89
N ILE A 170 9.18 -1.65 18.79
CA ILE A 170 9.19 -3.09 19.12
C ILE A 170 8.88 -3.91 17.87
N THR A 171 7.90 -3.49 17.08
CA THR A 171 7.54 -4.17 15.83
C THR A 171 8.70 -4.11 14.84
N ALA A 172 9.33 -2.93 14.64
CA ALA A 172 10.45 -2.77 13.72
C ALA A 172 11.69 -3.59 14.10
N VAL A 173 11.93 -3.81 15.42
CA VAL A 173 13.03 -4.65 15.90
C VAL A 173 12.68 -6.13 15.86
N GLY A 174 11.37 -6.48 15.95
CA GLY A 174 10.89 -7.85 15.91
C GLY A 174 10.81 -8.46 14.51
N PHE A 175 10.82 -7.63 13.47
CA PHE A 175 10.86 -8.01 12.06
C PHE A 175 12.30 -8.05 11.54
#